data_20330a8802d169a1a6a8b8854d76fe96
#
_entry.id   20330a8802d169a1a6a8b8854d76fe96
#
_cell.length_a   1.000
_cell.length_b   1.000
_cell.length_c   1.000
_cell.angle_alpha   90.00
_cell.angle_beta   90.00
_cell.angle_gamma   90.00
#
_symmetry.space_group_name_H-M   'P 1'
#
loop_
_entity.id
_entity.type
_entity.pdbx_description
1 polymer ?
#
loop_
_entity_poly.entity_id
_entity_poly.type
_entity_poly.pdbx_seq_one_letter_code
_entity_poly.pdbx_strand_id
1 'polypeptide(L)'
;MAAEGVEGLRTVVLDCPEPWKLSEFYLGLLGGEIVRPESDDTWVAMTDPQGRRLAFQLSPQYRPPQFPDPAGSQQIHLDIRVSDMEVAESAVLALGATLIQTTENFRVYTDPVGHTFCLVRPE
;
A
#
# COMPACT_ATOMS: atom_id res chain seq x y z
N MET A 1 -10.54 -2.93 -25.39
CA MET A 1 -9.76 -1.76 -25.85
C MET A 1 -10.00 -0.59 -24.91
N ALA A 2 -9.00 0.21 -24.72
CA ALA A 2 -9.11 1.40 -23.90
C ALA A 2 -10.00 2.46 -24.56
N ALA A 3 -10.52 3.37 -23.75
CA ALA A 3 -11.23 4.53 -24.27
C ALA A 3 -10.28 5.41 -25.07
N GLU A 4 -10.80 6.08 -26.08
CA GLU A 4 -10.00 6.93 -26.94
C GLU A 4 -9.30 8.01 -26.11
N GLY A 5 -8.00 8.19 -26.32
CA GLY A 5 -7.19 9.16 -25.60
C GLY A 5 -6.68 8.67 -24.24
N VAL A 6 -7.07 7.47 -23.80
CA VAL A 6 -6.62 6.91 -22.53
C VAL A 6 -5.41 6.00 -22.77
N GLU A 7 -4.32 6.25 -22.06
CA GLU A 7 -3.10 5.45 -22.18
C GLU A 7 -3.01 4.33 -21.15
N GLY A 8 -3.63 4.50 -19.99
CA GLY A 8 -3.64 3.47 -18.97
C GLY A 8 -3.67 4.03 -17.55
N LEU A 9 -3.68 3.12 -16.58
CA LEU A 9 -3.60 3.48 -15.18
C LEU A 9 -2.17 3.91 -14.86
N ARG A 10 -2.02 5.09 -14.26
CA ARG A 10 -0.69 5.62 -13.96
C ARG A 10 -0.22 5.31 -12.55
N THR A 11 -1.06 5.54 -11.55
CA THR A 11 -0.63 5.52 -10.14
C THR A 11 -1.80 5.15 -9.24
N VAL A 12 -1.53 4.35 -8.22
CA VAL A 12 -2.46 4.14 -7.10
C VAL A 12 -2.04 5.12 -6.00
N VAL A 13 -2.97 5.90 -5.49
CA VAL A 13 -2.69 6.96 -4.52
C VAL A 13 -3.35 6.63 -3.20
N LEU A 14 -2.58 6.70 -2.13
CA LEU A 14 -3.06 6.49 -0.77
C LEU A 14 -3.00 7.81 0.00
N ASP A 15 -4.12 8.18 0.64
CA ASP A 15 -4.16 9.34 1.52
C ASP A 15 -3.45 9.03 2.83
N CYS A 16 -2.82 10.03 3.43
CA CYS A 16 -2.10 9.83 4.69
C CYS A 16 -1.81 11.19 5.35
N PRO A 17 -1.48 11.18 6.65
CA PRO A 17 -1.09 12.42 7.32
C PRO A 17 0.34 12.86 7.03
N GLU A 18 1.25 11.94 6.67
CA GLU A 18 2.66 12.24 6.44
C GLU A 18 3.19 11.44 5.25
N PRO A 19 3.14 12.00 4.03
CA PRO A 19 3.52 11.26 2.82
C PRO A 19 4.93 10.65 2.84
N TRP A 20 5.93 11.39 3.31
CA TRP A 20 7.30 10.87 3.37
C TRP A 20 7.39 9.65 4.28
N LYS A 21 6.69 9.70 5.41
CA LYS A 21 6.75 8.63 6.39
C LYS A 21 6.09 7.34 5.87
N LEU A 22 4.93 7.49 5.24
CA LEU A 22 4.26 6.32 4.66
C LEU A 22 5.05 5.74 3.51
N SER A 23 5.72 6.58 2.72
CA SER A 23 6.57 6.10 1.63
C SER A 23 7.71 5.22 2.14
N GLU A 24 8.25 5.50 3.32
CA GLU A 24 9.30 4.65 3.90
C GLU A 24 8.81 3.23 4.14
N PHE A 25 7.58 3.09 4.61
CA PHE A 25 6.99 1.77 4.82
C PHE A 25 6.92 0.99 3.50
N TYR A 26 6.36 1.62 2.45
CA TYR A 26 6.17 0.92 1.18
C TYR A 26 7.48 0.72 0.41
N LEU A 27 8.46 1.59 0.58
CA LEU A 27 9.80 1.31 0.05
C LEU A 27 10.42 0.10 0.74
N GLY A 28 10.25 -0.01 2.05
CA GLY A 28 10.74 -1.17 2.79
C GLY A 28 10.03 -2.46 2.39
N LEU A 29 8.72 -2.36 2.12
CA LEU A 29 7.92 -3.53 1.75
C LEU A 29 8.19 -3.98 0.31
N LEU A 30 8.21 -3.06 -0.63
CA LEU A 30 8.23 -3.37 -2.07
C LEU A 30 9.59 -3.21 -2.72
N GLY A 31 10.48 -2.42 -2.12
CA GLY A 31 11.69 -1.97 -2.80
C GLY A 31 11.38 -0.84 -3.77
N GLY A 32 12.33 -0.55 -4.65
CA GLY A 32 12.15 0.52 -5.61
C GLY A 32 12.73 1.84 -5.14
N GLU A 33 12.21 2.95 -5.66
CA GLU A 33 12.79 4.26 -5.37
C GLU A 33 11.75 5.37 -5.44
N ILE A 34 12.05 6.47 -4.76
CA ILE A 34 11.24 7.68 -4.79
C ILE A 34 11.46 8.41 -6.13
N VAL A 35 10.38 8.90 -6.71
CA VAL A 35 10.43 9.77 -7.88
C VAL A 35 10.59 11.19 -7.36
N ARG A 36 11.84 11.61 -7.13
CA ARG A 36 12.14 12.85 -6.42
C ARG A 36 11.62 14.11 -7.09
N PRO A 37 11.73 14.27 -8.43
CA PRO A 37 11.21 15.48 -9.07
C PRO A 37 9.71 15.70 -8.90
N GLU A 38 8.96 14.66 -8.58
CA GLU A 38 7.50 14.75 -8.37
C GLU A 38 7.11 14.80 -6.90
N SER A 39 8.10 14.80 -5.97
CA SER A 39 7.81 14.57 -4.56
C SER A 39 8.10 15.80 -3.71
N ASP A 40 7.18 16.09 -2.79
CA ASP A 40 7.32 17.13 -1.77
C ASP A 40 6.52 16.71 -0.53
N ASP A 41 6.32 17.64 0.42
CA ASP A 41 5.63 17.31 1.66
C ASP A 41 4.14 17.00 1.48
N THR A 42 3.55 17.32 0.32
CA THR A 42 2.13 17.06 0.06
C THR A 42 1.88 15.84 -0.79
N TRP A 43 2.91 15.35 -1.47
CA TRP A 43 2.77 14.26 -2.42
C TRP A 43 4.12 13.57 -2.61
N VAL A 44 4.19 12.28 -2.31
CA VAL A 44 5.41 11.50 -2.55
C VAL A 44 5.07 10.36 -3.48
N ALA A 45 5.78 10.25 -4.61
CA ALA A 45 5.59 9.18 -5.58
C ALA A 45 6.78 8.22 -5.53
N MET A 46 6.49 6.93 -5.74
CA MET A 46 7.52 5.91 -5.84
C MET A 46 7.23 4.94 -6.99
N THR A 47 8.26 4.27 -7.46
CA THR A 47 8.12 3.12 -8.37
C THR A 47 8.69 1.90 -7.69
N ASP A 48 8.02 0.76 -7.84
CA ASP A 48 8.56 -0.52 -7.37
C ASP A 48 9.53 -1.08 -8.43
N PRO A 49 10.25 -2.19 -8.13
CA PRO A 49 11.21 -2.74 -9.08
C PRO A 49 10.60 -3.20 -10.42
N GLN A 50 9.29 -3.44 -10.47
CA GLN A 50 8.60 -3.81 -11.70
C GLN A 50 8.01 -2.61 -12.45
N GLY A 51 8.26 -1.39 -11.96
CA GLY A 51 7.76 -0.17 -12.59
C GLY A 51 6.35 0.25 -12.19
N ARG A 52 5.75 -0.41 -11.20
CA ARG A 52 4.43 -0.02 -10.70
C ARG A 52 4.58 1.20 -9.81
N ARG A 53 3.60 2.09 -9.89
CA ARG A 53 3.66 3.37 -9.18
C ARG A 53 2.67 3.41 -8.04
N LEU A 54 3.14 3.87 -6.89
CA LEU A 54 2.31 4.27 -5.77
C LEU A 54 2.62 5.73 -5.45
N ALA A 55 1.64 6.44 -4.93
CA ALA A 55 1.87 7.77 -4.40
C ALA A 55 1.14 7.93 -3.08
N PHE A 56 1.63 8.84 -2.26
CA PHE A 56 1.12 9.11 -0.93
C PHE A 56 0.79 10.58 -0.87
N GLN A 57 -0.49 10.89 -0.66
CA GLN A 57 -1.00 12.25 -0.74
C GLN A 57 -1.37 12.75 0.65
N LEU A 58 -0.93 13.94 0.98
CA LEU A 58 -1.27 14.57 2.26
C LEU A 58 -2.77 14.80 2.33
N SER A 59 -3.38 14.25 3.38
CA SER A 59 -4.76 14.51 3.75
C SER A 59 -4.75 15.05 5.16
N PRO A 60 -4.92 16.39 5.35
CA PRO A 60 -4.76 16.98 6.68
C PRO A 60 -5.73 16.47 7.73
N GLN A 61 -6.88 15.97 7.30
CA GLN A 61 -7.88 15.41 8.21
C GLN A 61 -8.07 13.92 7.94
N TYR A 62 -6.96 13.24 7.70
CA TYR A 62 -6.96 11.83 7.35
C TYR A 62 -7.69 10.97 8.39
N ARG A 63 -8.54 10.08 7.89
CA ARG A 63 -9.19 9.04 8.68
C ARG A 63 -8.95 7.70 8.02
N PRO A 64 -8.45 6.71 8.76
CA PRO A 64 -8.22 5.40 8.18
C PRO A 64 -9.53 4.71 7.79
N PRO A 65 -9.51 3.84 6.76
CA PRO A 65 -10.65 2.99 6.46
C PRO A 65 -10.98 2.09 7.65
N GLN A 66 -12.26 1.74 7.78
CA GLN A 66 -12.72 0.86 8.85
C GLN A 66 -12.71 -0.58 8.35
N PHE A 67 -11.80 -1.41 8.87
CA PHE A 67 -11.75 -2.82 8.49
C PHE A 67 -11.14 -3.65 9.64
N PRO A 68 -11.77 -4.78 9.99
CA PRO A 68 -13.06 -5.26 9.49
C PRO A 68 -14.24 -4.53 10.13
N ASP A 69 -15.24 -4.17 9.32
CA ASP A 69 -16.45 -3.50 9.80
C ASP A 69 -17.63 -3.99 8.97
N PRO A 70 -18.59 -4.73 9.59
CA PRO A 70 -19.74 -5.26 8.85
C PRO A 70 -20.65 -4.17 8.25
N ALA A 71 -20.61 -2.95 8.82
CA ALA A 71 -21.45 -1.84 8.35
C ALA A 71 -20.74 -0.98 7.30
N GLY A 72 -19.46 -1.20 7.05
CA GLY A 72 -18.69 -0.43 6.11
C GLY A 72 -17.92 -1.33 5.15
N SER A 73 -17.16 -0.70 4.28
CA SER A 73 -16.30 -1.42 3.37
C SER A 73 -14.93 -0.76 3.32
N GLN A 74 -13.91 -1.52 2.99
CA GLN A 74 -12.55 -0.98 2.90
C GLN A 74 -12.31 -0.23 1.58
N GLN A 75 -13.24 -0.31 0.64
CA GLN A 75 -13.21 0.30 -0.68
C GLN A 75 -12.14 -0.31 -1.59
N ILE A 76 -10.89 -0.31 -1.15
CA ILE A 76 -9.77 -0.81 -1.93
C ILE A 76 -8.70 -1.35 -0.98
N HIS A 77 -7.99 -2.37 -1.41
CA HIS A 77 -6.80 -2.85 -0.70
C HIS A 77 -5.75 -3.30 -1.72
N LEU A 78 -4.52 -3.46 -1.25
CA LEU A 78 -3.43 -3.96 -2.08
C LEU A 78 -3.20 -5.43 -1.76
N ASP A 79 -3.00 -6.25 -2.79
CA ASP A 79 -2.53 -7.62 -2.62
C ASP A 79 -1.05 -7.67 -2.97
N ILE A 80 -0.24 -8.12 -2.03
CA ILE A 80 1.21 -8.22 -2.20
C ILE A 80 1.56 -9.70 -2.27
N ARG A 81 2.13 -10.13 -3.39
CA ARG A 81 2.54 -11.53 -3.56
C ARG A 81 3.80 -11.80 -2.76
N VAL A 82 3.80 -12.91 -2.04
CA VAL A 82 4.96 -13.33 -1.25
C VAL A 82 5.34 -14.76 -1.60
N SER A 83 6.63 -15.06 -1.57
CA SER A 83 7.14 -16.40 -1.80
C SER A 83 7.17 -17.24 -0.51
N ASP A 84 7.29 -16.58 0.64
CA ASP A 84 7.35 -17.22 1.95
C ASP A 84 6.54 -16.37 2.93
N MET A 85 5.37 -16.87 3.31
CA MET A 85 4.43 -16.12 4.15
C MET A 85 5.01 -15.76 5.51
N GLU A 86 5.68 -16.71 6.17
CA GLU A 86 6.21 -16.48 7.52
C GLU A 86 7.35 -15.44 7.51
N VAL A 87 8.23 -15.53 6.55
CA VAL A 87 9.33 -14.57 6.41
C VAL A 87 8.77 -13.18 6.08
N ALA A 88 7.80 -13.12 5.15
CA ALA A 88 7.19 -11.85 4.77
C ALA A 88 6.42 -11.21 5.92
N GLU A 89 5.67 -12.02 6.70
CA GLU A 89 4.97 -11.48 7.87
C GLU A 89 5.92 -10.85 8.86
N SER A 90 7.01 -11.54 9.19
CA SER A 90 8.02 -10.97 10.10
C SER A 90 8.54 -9.63 9.59
N ALA A 91 8.79 -9.55 8.29
CA ALA A 91 9.31 -8.33 7.69
C ALA A 91 8.30 -7.17 7.75
N VAL A 92 7.03 -7.42 7.39
CA VAL A 92 6.04 -6.33 7.40
C VAL A 92 5.70 -5.88 8.82
N LEU A 93 5.67 -6.78 9.77
CA LEU A 93 5.45 -6.40 11.17
C LEU A 93 6.61 -5.55 11.69
N ALA A 94 7.84 -5.89 11.32
CA ALA A 94 9.01 -5.08 11.69
C ALA A 94 8.97 -3.68 11.08
N LEU A 95 8.33 -3.52 9.92
CA LEU A 95 8.16 -2.22 9.28
C LEU A 95 7.03 -1.37 9.87
N GLY A 96 6.20 -1.97 10.71
CA GLY A 96 5.12 -1.24 11.38
C GLY A 96 3.71 -1.64 10.97
N ALA A 97 3.54 -2.70 10.20
CA ALA A 97 2.22 -3.22 9.89
C ALA A 97 1.60 -3.92 11.08
N THR A 98 0.28 -4.02 11.09
CA THR A 98 -0.49 -4.75 12.11
C THR A 98 -1.26 -5.88 11.44
N LEU A 99 -1.15 -7.09 11.99
CA LEU A 99 -1.92 -8.24 11.51
C LEU A 99 -3.37 -8.12 11.97
N ILE A 100 -4.31 -8.25 11.03
CA ILE A 100 -5.74 -8.15 11.31
C ILE A 100 -6.42 -9.51 11.26
N GLN A 101 -6.10 -10.32 10.25
CA GLN A 101 -6.83 -11.56 10.02
C GLN A 101 -5.96 -12.54 9.24
N THR A 102 -6.08 -13.83 9.57
CA THR A 102 -5.37 -14.90 8.89
C THR A 102 -6.37 -15.85 8.24
N THR A 103 -6.16 -16.16 6.98
CA THR A 103 -6.88 -17.22 6.27
C THR A 103 -5.87 -18.22 5.73
N GLU A 104 -6.36 -19.28 5.10
CA GLU A 104 -5.48 -20.33 4.56
C GLU A 104 -4.55 -19.80 3.46
N ASN A 105 -5.05 -18.92 2.61
CA ASN A 105 -4.33 -18.49 1.41
C ASN A 105 -3.74 -17.08 1.47
N PHE A 106 -4.18 -16.29 2.43
CA PHE A 106 -3.69 -14.91 2.57
C PHE A 106 -3.82 -14.44 4.01
N ARG A 107 -3.11 -13.35 4.32
CA ARG A 107 -3.19 -12.68 5.61
C ARG A 107 -3.44 -11.21 5.37
N VAL A 108 -4.30 -10.64 6.20
CA VAL A 108 -4.74 -9.24 6.09
C VAL A 108 -4.05 -8.40 7.14
N TYR A 109 -3.52 -7.26 6.71
CA TYR A 109 -2.78 -6.32 7.57
C TYR A 109 -3.28 -4.91 7.33
N THR A 110 -2.97 -4.04 8.29
CA THR A 110 -3.02 -2.59 8.03
C THR A 110 -1.59 -2.05 8.01
N ASP A 111 -1.38 -1.05 7.18
CA ASP A 111 -0.12 -0.32 7.18
C ASP A 111 -0.06 0.65 8.37
N PRO A 112 1.03 1.39 8.58
CA PRO A 112 1.15 2.25 9.76
C PRO A 112 0.07 3.32 9.91
N VAL A 113 -0.65 3.66 8.84
CA VAL A 113 -1.73 4.64 8.92
C VAL A 113 -3.11 4.03 8.73
N GLY A 114 -3.20 2.70 8.63
CA GLY A 114 -4.48 2.00 8.64
C GLY A 114 -5.05 1.57 7.30
N HIS A 115 -4.33 1.78 6.19
CA HIS A 115 -4.77 1.20 4.91
C HIS A 115 -4.60 -0.30 4.94
N THR A 116 -5.55 -1.01 4.34
CA THR A 116 -5.53 -2.48 4.29
C THR A 116 -4.66 -2.98 3.15
N PHE A 117 -3.83 -3.98 3.45
CA PHE A 117 -3.17 -4.76 2.41
C PHE A 117 -3.14 -6.23 2.83
N CYS A 118 -3.00 -7.10 1.86
CA CYS A 118 -2.91 -8.53 2.09
C CYS A 118 -1.57 -9.05 1.59
N LEU A 119 -1.03 -10.03 2.30
CA LEU A 119 0.03 -10.87 1.77
C LEU A 119 -0.63 -12.10 1.19
N VAL A 120 -0.36 -12.38 -0.08
CA VAL A 120 -1.01 -13.47 -0.80
C VAL A 120 0.03 -14.46 -1.31
N ARG A 121 -0.30 -15.75 -1.22
CA ARG A 121 0.60 -16.80 -1.71
C ARG A 121 0.64 -16.78 -3.24
N PRO A 122 1.72 -17.29 -3.84
CA PRO A 122 1.78 -17.45 -5.30
C PRO A 122 0.64 -18.37 -5.77
N GLU A 123 0.10 -18.08 -6.92
CA GLU A 123 -0.92 -18.93 -7.55
C GLU A 123 -0.33 -20.16 -8.20
#